data_9f3aff8319ac6b01bff0e9479781f74b
#
_entry.id   9f3aff8319ac6b01bff0e9479781f74b
#
_cell.length_a   1.000
_cell.length_b   1.000
_cell.length_c   1.000
_cell.angle_alpha   90.00
_cell.angle_beta   90.00
_cell.angle_gamma   90.00
#
_symmetry.space_group_name_H-M   'P 1'
#
loop_
_entity.id
_entity.type
_entity.pdbx_description
1 polymer ?
#
loop_
_entity_poly.entity_id
_entity_poly.type
_entity_poly.pdbx_seq_one_letter_code
_entity_poly.pdbx_strand_id
1 'polypeptide(L)'
;MKKIISLALSVILVLSSLSFGAVTAFANTKQTAPKIGLNETAEAYVDVNNKSYVEFTPATTGYYEFYCFTQSYDGNIMASIVDFDGETDNSVINDNYNPNLLCAAELMAGKTYYYVLESAQPAFSSVVSVRTHTHNFGAVQTYPAHFDQNDSALSYDGYSESICAYCPANTITAYYVAPGKAKVKTKTFTYNKKKKTTKITVYDRAGNVISPSNYSVSYKNNTKPGFATVNIKFKGVYTGSMSYRLTIKPKKQSISSIKSKSKKKIALKWKKDSTVTGYQIQYSTSKKYTKKATKTITIKKKSTTSKTISKLKSKKKYYVRMRSYKTIDGKRQFSSWSKKMKVKTK
;
A
#
# COMPACT_ATOMS: atom_id res chain seq x y z
N MET A 1 10.83 36.68 -8.65
CA MET A 1 10.78 36.85 -10.12
C MET A 1 11.73 35.84 -10.74
N LYS A 2 11.24 34.67 -11.10
CA LYS A 2 12.01 33.65 -11.83
C LYS A 2 11.49 33.64 -13.27
N LYS A 3 12.38 33.93 -14.20
CA LYS A 3 12.11 33.97 -15.64
C LYS A 3 11.82 32.55 -16.12
N ILE A 4 10.62 32.35 -16.67
CA ILE A 4 10.27 31.15 -17.44
C ILE A 4 10.92 31.36 -18.82
N ILE A 5 11.92 30.54 -19.14
CA ILE A 5 12.52 30.51 -20.49
C ILE A 5 11.58 29.65 -21.33
N SER A 6 10.77 30.31 -22.13
CA SER A 6 10.02 29.71 -23.23
C SER A 6 11.01 29.27 -24.30
N LEU A 7 11.14 27.97 -24.50
CA LEU A 7 11.87 27.41 -25.64
C LEU A 7 10.94 27.48 -26.87
N ALA A 8 10.99 28.61 -27.59
CA ALA A 8 10.35 28.72 -28.90
C ALA A 8 11.09 27.81 -29.87
N LEU A 9 10.46 26.72 -30.28
CA LEU A 9 10.92 25.87 -31.35
C LEU A 9 10.72 26.63 -32.67
N SER A 10 11.81 27.18 -33.21
CA SER A 10 11.80 27.84 -34.49
C SER A 10 11.56 26.81 -35.59
N VAL A 11 10.33 26.71 -36.07
CA VAL A 11 10.00 26.00 -37.30
C VAL A 11 10.47 26.90 -38.44
N ILE A 12 11.58 26.55 -39.07
CA ILE A 12 12.02 27.20 -40.32
C ILE A 12 11.04 26.73 -41.41
N LEU A 13 10.13 27.62 -41.76
CA LEU A 13 9.25 27.47 -42.90
C LEU A 13 10.09 27.71 -44.15
N VAL A 14 10.51 26.66 -44.83
CA VAL A 14 11.04 26.79 -46.21
C VAL A 14 9.82 26.91 -47.10
N LEU A 15 9.43 28.16 -47.38
CA LEU A 15 8.49 28.50 -48.44
C LEU A 15 9.20 28.33 -49.80
N SER A 16 9.13 27.13 -50.36
CA SER A 16 9.34 26.97 -51.80
C SER A 16 8.09 27.47 -52.52
N SER A 17 8.22 28.51 -53.32
CA SER A 17 7.19 29.07 -54.18
C SER A 17 6.68 28.02 -55.17
N LEU A 18 5.61 27.34 -54.82
CA LEU A 18 4.83 26.55 -55.76
C LEU A 18 3.65 27.40 -56.24
N SER A 19 3.58 27.60 -57.55
CA SER A 19 2.47 28.24 -58.24
C SER A 19 1.20 27.42 -58.02
N PHE A 20 0.28 27.96 -57.24
CA PHE A 20 -1.02 27.37 -57.02
C PHE A 20 -1.92 27.59 -58.25
N GLY A 21 -2.13 26.55 -59.05
CA GLY A 21 -3.36 26.45 -59.85
C GLY A 21 -4.53 26.25 -58.90
N ALA A 22 -5.59 27.04 -59.08
CA ALA A 22 -6.80 26.89 -58.25
C ALA A 22 -7.42 25.49 -58.46
N VAL A 23 -7.07 24.55 -57.62
CA VAL A 23 -7.77 23.26 -57.49
C VAL A 23 -8.92 23.50 -56.54
N THR A 24 -10.15 23.33 -57.05
CA THR A 24 -11.32 23.24 -56.19
C THR A 24 -11.13 22.01 -55.29
N ALA A 25 -10.71 22.25 -54.08
CA ALA A 25 -10.44 21.19 -53.10
C ALA A 25 -11.79 20.69 -52.57
N PHE A 26 -12.11 19.46 -52.85
CA PHE A 26 -13.25 18.74 -52.22
C PHE A 26 -12.75 17.82 -51.13
N ALA A 27 -13.58 17.53 -50.15
CA ALA A 27 -13.32 16.49 -49.16
C ALA A 27 -13.04 15.17 -49.92
N ASN A 28 -11.96 14.49 -49.58
CA ASN A 28 -11.54 13.26 -50.24
C ASN A 28 -12.15 12.02 -49.53
N THR A 29 -12.16 10.91 -50.25
CA THR A 29 -12.52 9.59 -49.72
C THR A 29 -11.26 8.76 -49.48
N LYS A 30 -11.38 7.58 -48.84
CA LYS A 30 -10.25 6.65 -48.72
C LYS A 30 -9.61 6.29 -50.07
N GLN A 31 -10.44 6.20 -51.14
CA GLN A 31 -9.95 5.88 -52.50
C GLN A 31 -9.20 7.03 -53.19
N THR A 32 -9.51 8.25 -52.80
CA THR A 32 -8.90 9.47 -53.38
C THR A 32 -7.97 10.17 -52.38
N ALA A 33 -7.68 9.55 -51.27
CA ALA A 33 -6.82 10.09 -50.22
C ALA A 33 -5.38 10.38 -50.77
N PRO A 34 -4.85 11.55 -50.53
CA PRO A 34 -3.44 11.80 -50.85
C PRO A 34 -2.57 10.87 -50.00
N LYS A 35 -1.54 10.28 -50.65
CA LYS A 35 -0.55 9.44 -49.98
C LYS A 35 0.56 10.31 -49.46
N ILE A 36 0.99 10.02 -48.23
CA ILE A 36 2.07 10.74 -47.56
C ILE A 36 3.17 9.75 -47.16
N GLY A 37 4.40 10.13 -47.39
CA GLY A 37 5.58 9.42 -46.88
C GLY A 37 5.99 9.91 -45.49
N LEU A 38 6.89 9.17 -44.85
CA LEU A 38 7.47 9.56 -43.55
C LEU A 38 8.20 10.91 -43.67
N ASN A 39 7.91 11.87 -42.81
CA ASN A 39 8.42 13.24 -42.80
C ASN A 39 8.00 14.08 -44.02
N GLU A 40 6.99 13.65 -44.74
CA GLU A 40 6.34 14.42 -45.79
C GLU A 40 5.08 15.12 -45.30
N THR A 41 4.49 15.95 -46.15
CA THR A 41 3.24 16.69 -45.88
C THR A 41 2.25 16.48 -46.99
N ALA A 42 0.95 16.47 -46.65
CA ALA A 42 -0.14 16.50 -47.60
C ALA A 42 -1.19 17.54 -47.19
N GLU A 43 -1.87 18.13 -48.15
CA GLU A 43 -3.01 18.98 -47.87
C GLU A 43 -4.26 18.13 -47.66
N ALA A 44 -5.01 18.47 -46.64
CA ALA A 44 -6.33 17.90 -46.34
C ALA A 44 -7.35 19.03 -46.34
N TYR A 45 -8.40 18.88 -47.13
CA TYR A 45 -9.54 19.80 -47.15
C TYR A 45 -10.74 19.12 -46.52
N VAL A 46 -11.29 19.75 -45.50
CA VAL A 46 -12.45 19.24 -44.76
C VAL A 46 -13.64 20.14 -45.02
N ASP A 47 -14.71 19.58 -45.58
CA ASP A 47 -15.98 20.26 -45.75
C ASP A 47 -16.95 19.99 -44.59
N VAL A 48 -17.99 20.79 -44.48
CA VAL A 48 -18.96 20.67 -43.37
C VAL A 48 -19.62 19.26 -43.35
N ASN A 49 -19.55 18.60 -42.18
CA ASN A 49 -20.04 17.25 -41.97
C ASN A 49 -19.40 16.16 -42.86
N ASN A 50 -18.29 16.44 -43.49
CA ASN A 50 -17.55 15.48 -44.28
C ASN A 50 -16.21 15.10 -43.59
N LYS A 51 -15.69 13.97 -44.04
CA LYS A 51 -14.36 13.48 -43.63
C LYS A 51 -13.35 13.73 -44.71
N SER A 52 -12.13 14.07 -44.32
CA SER A 52 -10.97 14.08 -45.21
C SER A 52 -9.98 13.05 -44.73
N TYR A 53 -9.32 12.37 -45.66
CA TYR A 53 -8.41 11.26 -45.41
C TYR A 53 -7.01 11.59 -45.97
N VAL A 54 -5.98 11.21 -45.23
CA VAL A 54 -4.59 11.19 -45.68
C VAL A 54 -4.06 9.79 -45.48
N GLU A 55 -3.59 9.15 -46.55
CA GLU A 55 -3.14 7.75 -46.51
C GLU A 55 -1.65 7.66 -46.14
N PHE A 56 -1.34 6.73 -45.24
CA PHE A 56 0.03 6.40 -44.87
C PHE A 56 0.23 4.90 -44.73
N THR A 57 1.34 4.38 -45.27
CA THR A 57 1.75 2.99 -45.12
C THR A 57 3.17 2.98 -44.57
N PRO A 58 3.36 2.59 -43.29
CA PRO A 58 4.67 2.55 -42.64
C PRO A 58 5.56 1.46 -43.25
N ALA A 59 6.81 1.77 -43.49
CA ALA A 59 7.82 0.79 -43.95
C ALA A 59 8.28 -0.15 -42.81
N THR A 60 8.18 0.30 -41.56
CA THR A 60 8.57 -0.47 -40.36
C THR A 60 7.45 -0.37 -39.30
N THR A 61 7.28 -1.45 -38.53
CA THR A 61 6.38 -1.41 -37.37
C THR A 61 6.97 -0.50 -36.29
N GLY A 62 6.17 0.40 -35.75
CA GLY A 62 6.59 1.36 -34.72
C GLY A 62 5.54 2.41 -34.42
N TYR A 63 5.86 3.31 -33.51
CA TYR A 63 4.98 4.42 -33.17
C TYR A 63 5.18 5.57 -34.15
N TYR A 64 4.05 6.05 -34.69
CA TYR A 64 4.00 7.18 -35.60
C TYR A 64 3.03 8.22 -35.07
N GLU A 65 3.33 9.50 -35.29
CA GLU A 65 2.43 10.59 -34.96
C GLU A 65 2.06 11.35 -36.24
N PHE A 66 0.77 11.63 -36.35
CA PHE A 66 0.20 12.50 -37.35
C PHE A 66 -0.12 13.83 -36.68
N TYR A 67 0.22 14.87 -37.35
CA TYR A 67 0.05 16.22 -36.86
C TYR A 67 -0.57 17.07 -37.95
N CYS A 68 -1.58 17.86 -37.59
CA CYS A 68 -2.05 18.94 -38.43
C CYS A 68 -2.26 20.20 -37.59
N PHE A 69 -2.08 21.34 -38.25
CA PHE A 69 -2.33 22.64 -37.68
C PHE A 69 -3.60 23.23 -38.33
N THR A 70 -4.61 23.51 -37.52
CA THR A 70 -5.83 24.17 -37.99
C THR A 70 -5.80 25.66 -37.66
N GLN A 71 -6.13 26.52 -38.63
CA GLN A 71 -6.25 27.96 -38.37
C GLN A 71 -7.56 28.35 -37.70
N SER A 72 -8.47 27.39 -37.53
CA SER A 72 -9.78 27.61 -36.89
C SER A 72 -9.72 27.34 -35.40
N TYR A 73 -10.16 28.29 -34.60
CA TYR A 73 -10.24 28.18 -33.14
C TYR A 73 -11.63 27.78 -32.63
N ASP A 74 -12.59 27.55 -33.52
CA ASP A 74 -13.99 27.40 -33.16
C ASP A 74 -14.42 25.95 -32.89
N GLY A 75 -13.60 25.16 -32.25
CA GLY A 75 -13.95 23.82 -31.71
C GLY A 75 -14.74 22.86 -32.60
N ASN A 76 -14.76 21.57 -32.27
CA ASN A 76 -15.44 20.49 -32.99
C ASN A 76 -14.73 19.97 -34.25
N ILE A 77 -13.41 20.11 -34.32
CA ILE A 77 -12.59 19.37 -35.29
C ILE A 77 -12.06 18.12 -34.56
N MET A 78 -12.29 16.96 -35.13
CA MET A 78 -11.78 15.69 -34.64
C MET A 78 -10.76 15.10 -35.60
N ALA A 79 -9.68 14.57 -35.09
CA ALA A 79 -8.72 13.79 -35.84
C ALA A 79 -8.65 12.36 -35.28
N SER A 80 -8.49 11.38 -36.15
CA SER A 80 -8.30 9.99 -35.77
C SER A 80 -7.38 9.27 -36.74
N ILE A 81 -6.76 8.19 -36.25
CA ILE A 81 -6.03 7.23 -37.08
C ILE A 81 -6.93 6.01 -37.19
N VAL A 82 -7.24 5.59 -38.39
CA VAL A 82 -8.07 4.42 -38.67
C VAL A 82 -7.37 3.52 -39.71
N ASP A 83 -7.65 2.24 -39.68
CA ASP A 83 -7.27 1.31 -40.69
C ASP A 83 -8.27 1.31 -41.87
N PHE A 84 -8.05 0.43 -42.85
CA PHE A 84 -8.91 0.34 -44.04
C PHE A 84 -10.36 0.00 -43.67
N ASP A 85 -10.56 -0.86 -42.65
CA ASP A 85 -11.90 -1.31 -42.18
C ASP A 85 -12.60 -0.26 -41.31
N GLY A 86 -11.89 0.82 -40.93
CA GLY A 86 -12.42 1.94 -40.15
C GLY A 86 -12.30 1.77 -38.64
N GLU A 87 -11.59 0.76 -38.18
CA GLU A 87 -11.25 0.62 -36.74
C GLU A 87 -10.32 1.76 -36.34
N THR A 88 -10.61 2.38 -35.21
CA THR A 88 -9.85 3.52 -34.70
C THR A 88 -8.69 3.05 -33.85
N ASP A 89 -7.47 3.33 -34.28
CA ASP A 89 -6.24 3.06 -33.49
C ASP A 89 -5.97 4.17 -32.45
N ASN A 90 -6.33 5.42 -32.80
CA ASN A 90 -6.26 6.56 -31.89
C ASN A 90 -7.16 7.69 -32.37
N SER A 91 -7.71 8.49 -31.46
CA SER A 91 -8.50 9.68 -31.78
C SER A 91 -8.18 10.83 -30.83
N VAL A 92 -8.21 12.04 -31.35
CA VAL A 92 -8.10 13.28 -30.59
C VAL A 92 -9.15 14.28 -31.07
N ILE A 93 -9.72 15.00 -30.12
CA ILE A 93 -10.65 16.11 -30.41
C ILE A 93 -9.91 17.42 -30.12
N ASN A 94 -9.97 18.36 -31.05
CA ASN A 94 -9.55 19.71 -30.75
C ASN A 94 -10.53 20.33 -29.75
N ASP A 95 -10.07 20.62 -28.56
CA ASP A 95 -10.77 21.53 -27.66
C ASP A 95 -10.43 22.97 -28.09
N ASN A 96 -11.35 23.90 -27.87
CA ASN A 96 -11.31 25.32 -28.32
C ASN A 96 -10.01 26.09 -28.03
N TYR A 97 -8.99 25.47 -27.46
CA TYR A 97 -7.73 26.08 -27.01
C TYR A 97 -6.49 25.56 -27.73
N ASN A 98 -6.61 24.44 -28.47
CA ASN A 98 -5.45 23.84 -29.13
C ASN A 98 -5.70 23.63 -30.63
N PRO A 99 -5.12 24.49 -31.48
CA PRO A 99 -5.24 24.36 -32.94
C PRO A 99 -4.48 23.15 -33.51
N ASN A 100 -3.71 22.44 -32.66
CA ASN A 100 -2.89 21.32 -33.09
C ASN A 100 -3.63 20.01 -32.85
N LEU A 101 -3.86 19.24 -33.92
CA LEU A 101 -4.42 17.91 -33.83
C LEU A 101 -3.29 16.89 -34.00
N LEU A 102 -2.89 16.27 -32.89
CA LEU A 102 -1.84 15.28 -32.86
C LEU A 102 -2.41 13.93 -32.43
N CYS A 103 -2.35 12.95 -33.33
CA CYS A 103 -2.65 11.55 -33.02
C CYS A 103 -1.39 10.72 -33.11
N ALA A 104 -1.17 9.80 -32.18
CA ALA A 104 -0.05 8.87 -32.23
C ALA A 104 -0.53 7.45 -31.94
N ALA A 105 -0.08 6.48 -32.74
CA ALA A 105 -0.41 5.08 -32.59
C ALA A 105 0.76 4.18 -32.99
N GLU A 106 0.75 2.93 -32.51
CA GLU A 106 1.61 1.88 -33.03
C GLU A 106 1.03 1.35 -34.34
N LEU A 107 1.78 1.48 -35.43
CA LEU A 107 1.36 1.07 -36.77
C LEU A 107 2.24 -0.07 -37.27
N MET A 108 1.61 -1.04 -37.95
CA MET A 108 2.29 -2.23 -38.47
C MET A 108 2.87 -1.99 -39.86
N ALA A 109 4.08 -2.43 -40.09
CA ALA A 109 4.74 -2.34 -41.40
C ALA A 109 3.86 -2.94 -42.51
N GLY A 110 3.76 -2.20 -43.62
CA GLY A 110 3.03 -2.61 -44.82
C GLY A 110 1.51 -2.53 -44.74
N LYS A 111 0.93 -2.25 -43.54
CA LYS A 111 -0.51 -2.03 -43.41
C LYS A 111 -0.86 -0.56 -43.69
N THR A 112 -1.92 -0.32 -44.44
CA THR A 112 -2.35 1.04 -44.80
C THR A 112 -3.27 1.62 -43.72
N TYR A 113 -2.96 2.84 -43.31
CA TYR A 113 -3.72 3.63 -42.34
C TYR A 113 -4.14 4.96 -42.92
N TYR A 114 -5.17 5.55 -42.35
CA TYR A 114 -5.68 6.86 -42.74
C TYR A 114 -5.70 7.79 -41.54
N TYR A 115 -5.12 8.96 -41.68
CA TYR A 115 -5.39 10.07 -40.79
C TYR A 115 -6.66 10.76 -41.24
N VAL A 116 -7.67 10.78 -40.42
CA VAL A 116 -9.01 11.25 -40.73
C VAL A 116 -9.26 12.54 -40.00
N LEU A 117 -9.68 13.57 -40.73
CA LEU A 117 -10.15 14.84 -40.18
C LEU A 117 -11.66 14.94 -40.37
N GLU A 118 -12.38 15.26 -39.32
CA GLU A 118 -13.81 15.53 -39.31
C GLU A 118 -14.08 16.92 -38.73
N SER A 119 -15.01 17.66 -39.31
CA SER A 119 -15.43 18.95 -38.76
C SER A 119 -16.94 19.13 -38.90
N ALA A 120 -17.56 19.63 -37.80
CA ALA A 120 -18.93 20.15 -37.82
C ALA A 120 -18.98 21.65 -38.15
N GLN A 121 -17.85 22.28 -38.43
CA GLN A 121 -17.66 23.71 -38.74
C GLN A 121 -17.52 23.94 -40.22
N PRO A 122 -17.55 25.22 -40.71
CA PRO A 122 -17.29 25.55 -42.08
C PRO A 122 -16.00 24.93 -42.60
N ALA A 123 -15.97 24.67 -43.90
CA ALA A 123 -14.85 24.05 -44.59
C ALA A 123 -13.51 24.76 -44.33
N PHE A 124 -12.46 23.95 -44.12
CA PHE A 124 -11.10 24.44 -43.94
C PHE A 124 -10.07 23.55 -44.62
N SER A 125 -8.91 24.14 -44.91
CA SER A 125 -7.73 23.40 -45.38
C SER A 125 -6.70 23.28 -44.28
N SER A 126 -6.04 22.15 -44.20
CA SER A 126 -4.94 21.93 -43.29
C SER A 126 -3.81 21.14 -43.92
N VAL A 127 -2.61 21.33 -43.43
CA VAL A 127 -1.43 20.55 -43.83
C VAL A 127 -1.22 19.47 -42.78
N VAL A 128 -1.27 18.23 -43.23
CA VAL A 128 -1.01 17.04 -42.41
C VAL A 128 0.44 16.61 -42.62
N SER A 129 1.11 16.26 -41.53
CA SER A 129 2.44 15.65 -41.57
C SER A 129 2.47 14.36 -40.77
N VAL A 130 3.35 13.42 -41.14
CA VAL A 130 3.59 12.19 -40.38
C VAL A 130 5.08 12.05 -40.07
N ARG A 131 5.38 11.67 -38.84
CA ARG A 131 6.74 11.40 -38.38
C ARG A 131 6.78 10.23 -37.43
N THR A 132 7.96 9.68 -37.14
CA THR A 132 8.14 8.72 -36.10
C THR A 132 7.83 9.38 -34.74
N HIS A 133 7.04 8.70 -33.92
CA HIS A 133 6.72 9.18 -32.59
C HIS A 133 7.84 8.82 -31.61
N THR A 134 8.40 9.82 -30.96
CA THR A 134 9.30 9.62 -29.83
C THR A 134 8.50 9.79 -28.53
N HIS A 135 8.47 8.74 -27.70
CA HIS A 135 7.73 8.79 -26.45
C HIS A 135 8.27 9.88 -25.53
N ASN A 136 7.39 10.76 -25.12
CA ASN A 136 7.64 11.73 -24.05
C ASN A 136 6.89 11.26 -22.80
N PHE A 137 7.54 10.38 -22.04
CA PHE A 137 6.96 9.86 -20.80
C PHE A 137 6.92 10.96 -19.74
N GLY A 138 5.73 11.19 -19.20
CA GLY A 138 5.47 12.12 -18.12
C GLY A 138 6.07 11.68 -16.77
N ALA A 139 5.69 12.37 -15.72
CA ALA A 139 6.11 12.03 -14.36
C ALA A 139 5.63 10.62 -13.99
N VAL A 140 6.47 9.90 -13.24
CA VAL A 140 6.13 8.56 -12.74
C VAL A 140 4.93 8.66 -11.79
N GLN A 141 3.87 7.94 -12.11
CA GLN A 141 2.72 7.74 -11.25
C GLN A 141 2.89 6.43 -10.47
N THR A 142 2.59 6.46 -9.18
CA THR A 142 2.70 5.28 -8.31
C THR A 142 1.33 4.87 -7.80
N TYR A 143 0.95 3.64 -8.06
CA TYR A 143 -0.22 2.96 -7.52
C TYR A 143 0.24 2.02 -6.40
N PRO A 144 0.05 2.41 -5.12
CA PRO A 144 0.63 1.68 -4.01
C PRO A 144 0.02 0.29 -3.86
N ALA A 145 0.84 -0.71 -3.51
CA ALA A 145 0.34 -2.00 -3.05
C ALA A 145 -0.43 -1.84 -1.74
N HIS A 146 -1.54 -2.56 -1.60
CA HIS A 146 -2.42 -2.47 -0.42
C HIS A 146 -2.46 -3.76 0.38
N PHE A 147 -2.54 -3.64 1.70
CA PHE A 147 -2.76 -4.74 2.63
C PHE A 147 -4.00 -4.49 3.50
N ASP A 148 -4.95 -5.42 3.45
CA ASP A 148 -6.04 -5.53 4.41
C ASP A 148 -5.82 -6.72 5.35
N GLN A 149 -5.91 -6.49 6.66
CA GLN A 149 -5.68 -7.53 7.67
C GLN A 149 -6.88 -8.46 7.84
N ASN A 150 -8.08 -8.00 7.53
CA ASN A 150 -9.34 -8.69 7.79
C ASN A 150 -9.84 -9.42 6.55
N ASP A 151 -9.50 -8.92 5.38
CA ASP A 151 -9.89 -9.52 4.10
C ASP A 151 -8.71 -9.55 3.13
N SER A 152 -8.22 -10.75 2.82
CA SER A 152 -7.12 -10.93 1.88
C SER A 152 -7.50 -10.62 0.44
N ALA A 153 -8.78 -10.65 0.08
CA ALA A 153 -9.26 -10.29 -1.26
C ALA A 153 -9.14 -8.79 -1.53
N LEU A 154 -9.11 -7.97 -0.48
CA LEU A 154 -8.87 -6.53 -0.58
C LEU A 154 -7.38 -6.17 -0.60
N SER A 155 -6.49 -7.15 -0.52
CA SER A 155 -5.04 -6.92 -0.62
C SER A 155 -4.59 -7.12 -2.07
N TYR A 156 -3.92 -6.12 -2.66
CA TYR A 156 -3.46 -6.14 -4.05
C TYR A 156 -2.04 -5.57 -4.20
N ASP A 157 -1.39 -6.00 -5.28
CA ASP A 157 -0.06 -5.54 -5.64
C ASP A 157 -0.13 -4.13 -6.25
N GLY A 158 0.97 -3.40 -6.19
CA GLY A 158 1.09 -2.07 -6.75
C GLY A 158 2.12 -2.00 -7.86
N TYR A 159 2.16 -0.88 -8.54
CA TYR A 159 3.16 -0.61 -9.57
C TYR A 159 3.41 0.90 -9.72
N SER A 160 4.48 1.21 -10.40
CA SER A 160 4.74 2.58 -10.87
C SER A 160 4.86 2.56 -12.38
N GLU A 161 4.27 3.55 -13.04
CA GLU A 161 4.32 3.71 -14.48
C GLU A 161 4.52 5.17 -14.88
N SER A 162 4.99 5.35 -16.08
CA SER A 162 4.96 6.62 -16.80
C SER A 162 4.17 6.44 -18.09
N ILE A 163 3.28 7.38 -18.38
CA ILE A 163 2.43 7.37 -19.57
C ILE A 163 2.98 8.42 -20.55
N CYS A 164 3.00 8.09 -21.82
CA CYS A 164 3.36 9.05 -22.84
C CYS A 164 2.30 10.17 -22.93
N ALA A 165 2.76 11.41 -23.11
CA ALA A 165 1.86 12.57 -23.20
C ALA A 165 0.97 12.58 -24.46
N TYR A 166 1.31 11.79 -25.49
CA TYR A 166 0.72 11.89 -26.82
C TYR A 166 0.18 10.58 -27.38
N CYS A 167 0.38 9.45 -26.69
CA CYS A 167 -0.15 8.15 -27.08
C CYS A 167 -0.42 7.28 -25.84
N PRO A 168 -1.20 6.20 -25.96
CA PRO A 168 -1.51 5.33 -24.81
C PRO A 168 -0.36 4.46 -24.30
N ALA A 169 0.85 4.60 -24.89
CA ALA A 169 1.99 3.82 -24.43
C ALA A 169 2.38 4.17 -23.00
N ASN A 170 2.60 3.15 -22.20
CA ASN A 170 3.11 3.27 -20.84
C ASN A 170 4.39 2.46 -20.65
N THR A 171 5.16 2.83 -19.64
CA THR A 171 6.33 2.06 -19.19
C THR A 171 6.18 1.78 -17.71
N ILE A 172 6.07 0.51 -17.36
CA ILE A 172 6.06 0.09 -15.95
C ILE A 172 7.51 0.12 -15.45
N THR A 173 7.77 0.99 -14.47
CA THR A 173 9.11 1.21 -13.92
C THR A 173 9.38 0.40 -12.67
N ALA A 174 8.35 -0.04 -11.95
CA ALA A 174 8.47 -0.88 -10.77
C ALA A 174 7.18 -1.64 -10.44
N TYR A 175 7.33 -2.82 -9.84
CA TYR A 175 6.24 -3.60 -9.23
C TYR A 175 6.44 -3.72 -7.73
N TYR A 176 5.36 -3.66 -6.97
CA TYR A 176 5.36 -3.77 -5.52
C TYR A 176 4.43 -4.90 -5.08
N VAL A 177 5.00 -6.02 -4.65
CA VAL A 177 4.22 -7.15 -4.11
C VAL A 177 3.61 -6.74 -2.78
N ALA A 178 2.31 -6.93 -2.61
CA ALA A 178 1.57 -6.53 -1.42
C ALA A 178 2.17 -7.12 -0.13
N PRO A 179 2.11 -6.38 1.00
CA PRO A 179 2.50 -6.92 2.29
C PRO A 179 1.70 -8.18 2.63
N GLY A 180 2.38 -9.21 3.15
CA GLY A 180 1.75 -10.49 3.47
C GLY A 180 1.68 -10.78 4.96
N LYS A 181 2.79 -10.67 5.67
CA LYS A 181 2.87 -11.00 7.11
C LYS A 181 3.98 -10.24 7.82
N ALA A 182 3.88 -10.15 9.17
CA ALA A 182 4.99 -9.67 9.97
C ALA A 182 5.43 -10.69 11.02
N LYS A 183 6.74 -10.83 11.17
CA LYS A 183 7.38 -11.61 12.24
C LYS A 183 7.59 -10.71 13.46
N VAL A 184 6.83 -10.98 14.52
CA VAL A 184 6.97 -10.32 15.82
C VAL A 184 7.88 -11.18 16.69
N LYS A 185 9.12 -10.74 16.96
CA LYS A 185 10.14 -11.55 17.65
C LYS A 185 9.72 -11.97 19.06
N THR A 186 9.15 -11.06 19.83
CA THR A 186 8.74 -11.31 21.22
C THR A 186 7.29 -10.91 21.41
N LYS A 187 6.41 -11.88 21.70
CA LYS A 187 4.97 -11.65 21.93
C LYS A 187 4.59 -11.64 23.42
N THR A 188 5.49 -12.08 24.33
CA THR A 188 5.22 -12.15 25.76
C THR A 188 6.34 -11.53 26.56
N PHE A 189 5.99 -10.61 27.44
CA PHE A 189 6.90 -9.88 28.31
C PHE A 189 6.53 -10.06 29.79
N THR A 190 7.48 -9.77 30.68
CA THR A 190 7.23 -9.59 32.12
C THR A 190 7.27 -8.10 32.46
N TYR A 191 6.32 -7.65 33.25
CA TYR A 191 6.24 -6.27 33.72
C TYR A 191 7.47 -5.88 34.55
N ASN A 192 8.08 -4.75 34.19
CA ASN A 192 9.26 -4.17 34.89
C ASN A 192 9.22 -2.64 34.95
N LYS A 193 8.03 -2.03 34.81
CA LYS A 193 7.77 -0.57 34.74
C LYS A 193 8.27 0.12 33.43
N LYS A 194 9.01 -0.54 32.55
CA LYS A 194 9.48 0.01 31.28
C LYS A 194 8.53 -0.34 30.15
N LYS A 195 8.47 0.53 29.12
CA LYS A 195 7.76 0.24 27.86
C LYS A 195 8.26 -1.07 27.25
N LYS A 196 7.36 -1.84 26.64
CA LYS A 196 7.69 -3.09 25.94
C LYS A 196 7.64 -2.87 24.44
N THR A 197 8.76 -3.15 23.80
CA THR A 197 8.91 -3.12 22.34
C THR A 197 9.49 -4.43 21.87
N THR A 198 9.38 -4.73 20.58
CA THR A 198 9.89 -5.97 19.99
C THR A 198 10.41 -5.69 18.57
N LYS A 199 11.36 -6.47 18.11
CA LYS A 199 11.81 -6.42 16.72
C LYS A 199 10.69 -6.94 15.82
N ILE A 200 10.36 -6.15 14.78
CA ILE A 200 9.40 -6.47 13.74
C ILE A 200 10.17 -6.65 12.44
N THR A 201 9.80 -7.65 11.66
CA THR A 201 10.23 -7.81 10.27
C THR A 201 8.98 -8.07 9.45
N VAL A 202 8.72 -7.22 8.48
CA VAL A 202 7.57 -7.35 7.57
C VAL A 202 8.02 -8.05 6.30
N TYR A 203 7.19 -8.91 5.78
CA TYR A 203 7.39 -9.63 4.53
C TYR A 203 6.23 -9.36 3.58
N ASP A 204 6.53 -9.29 2.30
CA ASP A 204 5.53 -9.30 1.24
C ASP A 204 4.90 -10.69 1.07
N ARG A 205 3.95 -10.81 0.13
CA ARG A 205 3.29 -12.09 -0.16
C ARG A 205 4.25 -13.13 -0.77
N ALA A 206 5.27 -12.68 -1.49
CA ALA A 206 6.31 -13.53 -2.06
C ALA A 206 7.37 -13.99 -1.04
N GLY A 207 7.36 -13.39 0.18
CA GLY A 207 8.28 -13.75 1.26
C GLY A 207 9.53 -12.88 1.34
N ASN A 208 9.66 -11.82 0.55
CA ASN A 208 10.77 -10.88 0.61
C ASN A 208 10.56 -9.90 1.78
N VAL A 209 11.66 -9.37 2.32
CA VAL A 209 11.61 -8.42 3.41
C VAL A 209 11.28 -7.03 2.88
N ILE A 210 10.19 -6.44 3.39
CA ILE A 210 9.85 -5.04 3.14
C ILE A 210 10.76 -4.15 3.98
N SER A 211 11.40 -3.15 3.35
CA SER A 211 12.29 -2.20 4.02
C SER A 211 11.58 -1.47 5.18
N PRO A 212 12.23 -1.28 6.34
CA PRO A 212 11.69 -0.50 7.45
C PRO A 212 11.33 0.95 7.11
N SER A 213 11.88 1.51 6.03
CA SER A 213 11.51 2.83 5.51
C SER A 213 10.06 2.90 5.05
N ASN A 214 9.46 1.77 4.66
CA ASN A 214 8.12 1.66 4.08
C ASN A 214 7.01 1.39 5.11
N TYR A 215 7.31 1.43 6.40
CA TYR A 215 6.30 1.32 7.44
C TYR A 215 6.74 2.03 8.73
N SER A 216 5.78 2.30 9.58
CA SER A 216 5.99 2.80 10.94
C SER A 216 5.45 1.81 11.96
N VAL A 217 6.08 1.74 13.14
CA VAL A 217 5.66 0.85 14.22
C VAL A 217 5.29 1.66 15.44
N SER A 218 4.09 1.44 15.95
CA SER A 218 3.59 2.06 17.16
C SER A 218 3.04 1.04 18.15
N TYR A 219 2.92 1.43 19.42
CA TYR A 219 2.47 0.52 20.47
C TYR A 219 1.38 1.18 21.31
N LYS A 220 0.33 0.41 21.65
CA LYS A 220 -0.70 0.81 22.63
C LYS A 220 -0.61 -0.09 23.85
N ASN A 221 -0.82 0.47 25.06
CA ASN A 221 -0.89 -0.23 26.34
C ASN A 221 0.37 -1.06 26.69
N ASN A 222 1.54 -0.72 26.18
CA ASN A 222 2.75 -1.53 26.25
C ASN A 222 3.58 -1.34 27.54
N THR A 223 3.00 -0.79 28.61
CA THR A 223 3.74 -0.52 29.88
C THR A 223 3.24 -1.35 31.04
N LYS A 224 1.92 -1.51 31.23
CA LYS A 224 1.30 -2.20 32.38
C LYS A 224 0.96 -3.66 32.06
N PRO A 225 0.81 -4.54 33.09
CA PRO A 225 0.33 -5.91 32.87
C PRO A 225 -1.02 -5.91 32.16
N GLY A 226 -1.12 -6.67 31.10
CA GLY A 226 -2.28 -6.70 30.25
C GLY A 226 -1.96 -7.13 28.82
N PHE A 227 -2.90 -6.92 27.92
CA PHE A 227 -2.63 -6.97 26.49
C PHE A 227 -2.14 -5.60 26.01
N ALA A 228 -1.12 -5.63 25.21
CA ALA A 228 -0.65 -4.50 24.44
C ALA A 228 -0.86 -4.80 22.95
N THR A 229 -0.92 -3.77 22.13
CA THR A 229 -1.00 -3.89 20.68
C THR A 229 0.24 -3.25 20.05
N VAL A 230 0.84 -3.93 19.10
CA VAL A 230 1.77 -3.34 18.17
C VAL A 230 1.03 -3.11 16.86
N ASN A 231 1.07 -1.88 16.35
CA ASN A 231 0.50 -1.48 15.07
C ASN A 231 1.64 -1.17 14.10
N ILE A 232 1.52 -1.69 12.90
CA ILE A 232 2.41 -1.45 11.77
C ILE A 232 1.56 -0.72 10.74
N LYS A 233 1.90 0.52 10.42
CA LYS A 233 1.23 1.31 9.38
C LYS A 233 2.16 1.43 8.19
N PHE A 234 1.71 0.99 7.03
CA PHE A 234 2.44 1.10 5.78
C PHE A 234 2.50 2.54 5.28
N LYS A 235 3.47 2.85 4.43
CA LYS A 235 3.70 4.16 3.82
C LYS A 235 4.55 4.04 2.54
N GLY A 236 4.65 5.14 1.80
CA GLY A 236 5.34 5.16 0.50
C GLY A 236 4.55 4.35 -0.53
N VAL A 237 5.22 3.38 -1.13
CA VAL A 237 4.63 2.48 -2.15
C VAL A 237 3.74 1.38 -1.56
N TYR A 238 3.43 1.43 -0.28
CA TYR A 238 2.54 0.49 0.41
C TYR A 238 1.50 1.23 1.24
N THR A 239 0.29 0.68 1.30
CA THR A 239 -0.83 1.21 2.10
C THR A 239 -1.43 0.12 2.99
N GLY A 240 -2.30 0.54 3.93
CA GLY A 240 -2.92 -0.36 4.89
C GLY A 240 -2.15 -0.48 6.21
N SER A 241 -2.52 -1.47 7.03
CA SER A 241 -1.90 -1.67 8.34
C SER A 241 -2.05 -3.09 8.85
N MET A 242 -1.13 -3.50 9.73
CA MET A 242 -1.18 -4.76 10.48
C MET A 242 -1.19 -4.48 11.97
N SER A 243 -1.89 -5.29 12.75
CA SER A 243 -1.81 -5.22 14.21
C SER A 243 -1.64 -6.60 14.86
N TYR A 244 -0.85 -6.64 15.91
CA TYR A 244 -0.58 -7.87 16.65
C TYR A 244 -0.72 -7.64 18.15
N ARG A 245 -1.27 -8.66 18.85
CA ARG A 245 -1.41 -8.66 20.29
C ARG A 245 -0.12 -9.10 20.96
N LEU A 246 0.31 -8.34 21.95
CA LEU A 246 1.38 -8.68 22.89
C LEU A 246 0.81 -8.93 24.28
N THR A 247 1.46 -9.77 25.08
CA THR A 247 1.05 -10.06 26.45
C THR A 247 2.11 -9.58 27.43
N ILE A 248 1.73 -8.71 28.38
CA ILE A 248 2.59 -8.31 29.50
C ILE A 248 2.12 -9.01 30.75
N LYS A 249 2.85 -10.04 31.17
CA LYS A 249 2.55 -10.78 32.41
C LYS A 249 2.91 -9.94 33.64
N PRO A 250 2.19 -10.10 34.75
CA PRO A 250 2.53 -9.46 36.00
C PRO A 250 3.94 -9.81 36.49
N LYS A 251 4.55 -8.92 37.24
CA LYS A 251 5.83 -9.16 37.90
C LYS A 251 5.69 -10.33 38.89
N LYS A 252 6.74 -11.11 39.00
CA LYS A 252 6.86 -12.17 40.03
C LYS A 252 6.63 -11.59 41.42
N GLN A 253 5.73 -12.19 42.18
CA GLN A 253 5.44 -11.79 43.54
C GLN A 253 6.33 -12.57 44.55
N SER A 254 6.63 -11.95 45.69
CA SER A 254 7.40 -12.59 46.75
C SER A 254 6.61 -12.64 48.06
N ILE A 255 6.75 -13.75 48.79
CA ILE A 255 6.28 -13.85 50.18
C ILE A 255 7.32 -13.12 51.04
N SER A 256 6.92 -12.08 51.75
CA SER A 256 7.79 -11.31 52.64
C SER A 256 7.90 -11.93 54.05
N SER A 257 6.89 -12.64 54.49
CA SER A 257 6.91 -13.34 55.79
C SER A 257 6.06 -14.57 55.73
N ILE A 258 6.53 -15.65 56.39
CA ILE A 258 5.79 -16.87 56.59
C ILE A 258 6.09 -17.39 58.00
N LYS A 259 5.04 -17.55 58.82
CA LYS A 259 5.20 -18.00 60.24
C LYS A 259 4.06 -18.91 60.61
N SER A 260 4.35 -19.91 61.45
CA SER A 260 3.30 -20.70 62.16
C SER A 260 3.10 -20.09 63.54
N LYS A 261 2.09 -19.23 63.68
CA LYS A 261 1.80 -18.51 64.92
C LYS A 261 1.03 -19.38 65.95
N SER A 262 0.23 -20.34 65.49
CA SER A 262 -0.58 -21.21 66.33
C SER A 262 -0.68 -22.62 65.75
N LYS A 263 -1.17 -23.60 66.54
CA LYS A 263 -1.36 -24.97 66.07
C LYS A 263 -2.21 -25.02 64.80
N LYS A 264 -1.79 -25.82 63.80
CA LYS A 264 -2.48 -26.05 62.51
C LYS A 264 -2.71 -24.82 61.64
N LYS A 265 -1.97 -23.67 61.85
CA LYS A 265 -2.12 -22.43 61.08
C LYS A 265 -0.77 -21.90 60.57
N ILE A 266 -0.79 -21.34 59.36
CA ILE A 266 0.34 -20.64 58.74
C ILE A 266 -0.14 -19.24 58.32
N ALA A 267 0.54 -18.19 58.80
CA ALA A 267 0.32 -16.81 58.39
C ALA A 267 1.35 -16.38 57.36
N LEU A 268 0.88 -15.75 56.28
CA LEU A 268 1.64 -15.25 55.17
C LEU A 268 1.49 -13.74 55.05
N LYS A 269 2.56 -13.03 54.67
CA LYS A 269 2.53 -11.61 54.27
C LYS A 269 3.28 -11.41 52.98
N TRP A 270 2.86 -10.42 52.19
CA TRP A 270 3.52 -9.99 50.94
C TRP A 270 3.28 -8.50 50.67
N LYS A 271 4.02 -7.91 49.77
CA LYS A 271 3.84 -6.49 49.34
C LYS A 271 2.70 -6.40 48.36
N LYS A 272 1.88 -5.33 48.50
CA LYS A 272 0.83 -4.97 47.54
C LYS A 272 1.42 -4.71 46.16
N ASP A 273 0.74 -5.18 45.14
CA ASP A 273 0.97 -4.80 43.74
C ASP A 273 -0.32 -4.20 43.19
N SER A 274 -0.29 -2.90 42.88
CA SER A 274 -1.45 -2.16 42.35
C SER A 274 -1.77 -2.48 40.89
N THR A 275 -0.85 -3.12 40.18
CA THR A 275 -0.99 -3.41 38.74
C THR A 275 -1.69 -4.72 38.41
N VAL A 276 -1.98 -5.53 39.41
CA VAL A 276 -2.61 -6.86 39.31
C VAL A 276 -4.06 -6.86 39.69
N THR A 277 -4.80 -7.92 39.38
CA THR A 277 -6.17 -8.15 39.87
C THR A 277 -6.17 -8.84 41.21
N GLY A 278 -5.24 -9.76 41.44
CA GLY A 278 -5.16 -10.52 42.67
C GLY A 278 -3.97 -11.47 42.70
N TYR A 279 -4.03 -12.42 43.62
CA TYR A 279 -2.95 -13.34 43.94
C TYR A 279 -3.43 -14.78 43.98
N GLN A 280 -2.51 -15.71 43.77
CA GLN A 280 -2.74 -17.13 43.96
C GLN A 280 -1.63 -17.71 44.84
N ILE A 281 -2.03 -18.43 45.87
CA ILE A 281 -1.14 -19.10 46.82
C ILE A 281 -1.30 -20.60 46.61
N GLN A 282 -0.18 -21.31 46.51
CA GLN A 282 -0.15 -22.77 46.60
C GLN A 282 0.60 -23.19 47.84
N TYR A 283 0.04 -24.17 48.57
CA TYR A 283 0.72 -24.81 49.66
C TYR A 283 0.63 -26.33 49.53
N SER A 284 1.67 -27.03 49.92
CA SER A 284 1.81 -28.46 49.71
C SER A 284 2.69 -29.11 50.77
N THR A 285 2.40 -30.37 51.10
CA THR A 285 3.31 -31.20 51.88
C THR A 285 4.43 -31.81 51.05
N SER A 286 4.30 -31.76 49.73
CA SER A 286 5.32 -32.20 48.74
C SER A 286 6.14 -31.03 48.24
N LYS A 287 7.49 -31.15 48.22
CA LYS A 287 8.40 -30.18 47.63
C LYS A 287 8.20 -30.03 46.11
N LYS A 288 7.67 -31.08 45.47
CA LYS A 288 7.39 -31.12 44.02
C LYS A 288 6.02 -30.55 43.63
N TYR A 289 5.18 -30.19 44.62
CA TYR A 289 3.77 -29.73 44.43
C TYR A 289 2.95 -30.72 43.61
N THR A 290 2.97 -31.99 43.98
CA THR A 290 2.13 -33.03 43.37
C THR A 290 0.63 -32.71 43.55
N LYS A 291 -0.22 -33.08 42.60
CA LYS A 291 -1.65 -32.77 42.56
C LYS A 291 -2.37 -33.20 43.86
N LYS A 292 -2.09 -34.41 44.36
CA LYS A 292 -2.69 -34.95 45.59
C LYS A 292 -2.29 -34.15 46.88
N ALA A 293 -1.08 -33.59 46.92
CA ALA A 293 -0.55 -32.94 48.13
C ALA A 293 -0.70 -31.40 48.09
N THR A 294 -1.21 -30.82 47.01
CA THR A 294 -1.20 -29.36 46.79
C THR A 294 -2.61 -28.79 46.83
N LYS A 295 -2.77 -27.74 47.62
CA LYS A 295 -3.97 -26.91 47.62
C LYS A 295 -3.67 -25.51 47.10
N THR A 296 -4.67 -24.89 46.44
CA THR A 296 -4.55 -23.57 45.83
C THR A 296 -5.62 -22.62 46.42
N ILE A 297 -5.19 -21.43 46.79
CA ILE A 297 -6.08 -20.35 47.26
C ILE A 297 -5.96 -19.18 46.25
N THR A 298 -7.09 -18.71 45.74
CA THR A 298 -7.15 -17.53 44.89
C THR A 298 -7.68 -16.33 45.72
N ILE A 299 -6.94 -15.23 45.68
CA ILE A 299 -7.25 -13.97 46.33
C ILE A 299 -7.64 -12.97 45.25
N LYS A 300 -8.91 -12.57 45.23
CA LYS A 300 -9.47 -11.70 44.17
C LYS A 300 -9.15 -10.20 44.37
N LYS A 301 -8.80 -9.77 45.60
CA LYS A 301 -8.53 -8.36 45.93
C LYS A 301 -7.03 -8.07 45.92
N LYS A 302 -6.58 -7.16 45.06
CA LYS A 302 -5.16 -6.70 44.96
C LYS A 302 -4.66 -5.98 46.21
N SER A 303 -5.60 -5.44 47.03
CA SER A 303 -5.28 -4.78 48.30
C SER A 303 -4.91 -5.75 49.42
N THR A 304 -5.25 -7.04 49.29
CA THR A 304 -4.90 -8.06 50.28
C THR A 304 -3.40 -8.26 50.32
N THR A 305 -2.77 -8.15 51.47
CA THR A 305 -1.32 -8.29 51.69
C THR A 305 -0.97 -9.38 52.70
N SER A 306 -1.97 -10.09 53.25
CA SER A 306 -1.79 -11.20 54.18
C SER A 306 -2.86 -12.27 54.02
N LYS A 307 -2.56 -13.49 54.46
CA LYS A 307 -3.49 -14.62 54.51
C LYS A 307 -3.07 -15.62 55.57
N THR A 308 -4.01 -16.01 56.37
CA THR A 308 -3.83 -17.16 57.28
C THR A 308 -4.44 -18.39 56.60
N ILE A 309 -3.67 -19.48 56.56
CA ILE A 309 -4.09 -20.79 56.10
C ILE A 309 -4.31 -21.62 57.37
N SER A 310 -5.50 -22.12 57.56
CA SER A 310 -5.93 -22.91 58.73
C SER A 310 -6.24 -24.36 58.34
N LYS A 311 -6.61 -25.17 59.34
CA LYS A 311 -6.98 -26.61 59.18
C LYS A 311 -5.82 -27.43 58.56
N LEU A 312 -4.60 -27.10 58.93
CA LEU A 312 -3.41 -27.85 58.53
C LEU A 312 -3.14 -29.00 59.51
N LYS A 313 -2.29 -29.97 59.08
CA LYS A 313 -1.82 -31.03 59.99
C LYS A 313 -0.76 -30.41 60.93
N SER A 314 -0.85 -30.74 62.26
CA SER A 314 0.13 -30.30 63.24
C SER A 314 1.49 -30.95 63.03
N LYS A 315 2.56 -30.28 63.43
CA LYS A 315 3.96 -30.75 63.35
C LYS A 315 4.38 -31.16 61.94
N LYS A 316 3.62 -30.75 60.87
CA LYS A 316 3.86 -31.12 59.47
C LYS A 316 4.60 -30.01 58.72
N LYS A 317 5.55 -30.38 57.88
CA LYS A 317 6.27 -29.45 56.99
C LYS A 317 5.39 -29.12 55.78
N TYR A 318 5.29 -27.81 55.46
CA TYR A 318 4.60 -27.30 54.28
C TYR A 318 5.57 -26.45 53.41
N TYR A 319 5.42 -26.58 52.10
CA TYR A 319 6.04 -25.74 51.10
C TYR A 319 4.98 -24.78 50.55
N VAL A 320 5.33 -23.49 50.47
CA VAL A 320 4.37 -22.47 50.06
C VAL A 320 5.03 -21.61 48.98
N ARG A 321 4.27 -21.31 47.94
CA ARG A 321 4.62 -20.38 46.90
C ARG A 321 3.43 -19.52 46.52
N MET A 322 3.68 -18.35 45.93
CA MET A 322 2.62 -17.47 45.45
C MET A 322 2.95 -16.90 44.06
N ARG A 323 1.92 -16.46 43.40
CA ARG A 323 2.01 -15.67 42.16
C ARG A 323 0.93 -14.62 42.11
N SER A 324 1.14 -13.55 41.37
CA SER A 324 0.11 -12.57 41.06
C SER A 324 -0.57 -12.91 39.73
N TYR A 325 -1.77 -12.36 39.51
CA TYR A 325 -2.44 -12.46 38.21
C TYR A 325 -3.15 -11.15 37.83
N LYS A 326 -3.28 -10.92 36.54
CA LYS A 326 -4.12 -9.89 35.90
C LYS A 326 -5.24 -10.61 35.16
N THR A 327 -6.48 -10.24 35.42
CA THR A 327 -7.63 -10.71 34.60
C THR A 327 -7.81 -9.77 33.43
N ILE A 328 -7.89 -10.33 32.23
CA ILE A 328 -8.03 -9.63 30.94
C ILE A 328 -8.99 -10.49 30.13
N ASP A 329 -10.07 -9.89 29.62
CA ASP A 329 -11.10 -10.60 28.84
C ASP A 329 -11.55 -11.91 29.55
N GLY A 330 -11.85 -11.82 30.85
CA GLY A 330 -12.26 -12.96 31.67
C GLY A 330 -11.15 -13.99 31.99
N LYS A 331 -10.00 -13.96 31.32
CA LYS A 331 -8.91 -14.92 31.49
C LYS A 331 -7.81 -14.39 32.41
N ARG A 332 -7.26 -15.25 33.28
CA ARG A 332 -6.16 -14.87 34.18
C ARG A 332 -4.81 -15.08 33.56
N GLN A 333 -4.04 -14.00 33.43
CA GLN A 333 -2.62 -14.01 33.04
C GLN A 333 -1.77 -14.02 34.30
N PHE A 334 -1.03 -15.09 34.54
CA PHE A 334 -0.25 -15.29 35.76
C PHE A 334 1.20 -14.86 35.60
N SER A 335 1.77 -14.33 36.71
CA SER A 335 3.22 -14.24 36.85
C SER A 335 3.85 -15.63 37.06
N SER A 336 5.17 -15.70 36.98
CA SER A 336 5.90 -16.87 37.49
C SER A 336 5.69 -17.02 38.99
N TRP A 337 5.80 -18.25 39.48
CA TRP A 337 5.74 -18.54 40.92
C TRP A 337 6.92 -17.90 41.67
N SER A 338 6.69 -17.49 42.94
CA SER A 338 7.72 -17.06 43.86
C SER A 338 8.73 -18.18 44.15
N LYS A 339 9.85 -17.83 44.80
CA LYS A 339 10.67 -18.83 45.47
C LYS A 339 9.77 -19.61 46.47
N LYS A 340 10.04 -20.92 46.60
CA LYS A 340 9.37 -21.78 47.57
C LYS A 340 9.85 -21.42 48.97
N MET A 341 8.89 -21.20 49.89
CA MET A 341 9.16 -21.03 51.32
C MET A 341 8.75 -22.32 52.05
N LYS A 342 9.50 -22.73 53.04
CA LYS A 342 9.18 -23.88 53.90
C LYS A 342 8.82 -23.41 55.29
N VAL A 343 7.84 -24.04 55.91
CA VAL A 343 7.42 -23.79 57.31
C VAL A 343 6.90 -25.07 57.93
N LYS A 344 7.20 -25.32 59.20
CA LYS A 344 6.64 -26.42 59.98
C LYS A 344 5.52 -25.86 60.86
N THR A 345 4.36 -26.47 60.81
CA THR A 345 3.24 -26.11 61.69
C THR A 345 3.55 -26.50 63.12
N LYS A 346 3.06 -25.67 64.04
CA LYS A 346 3.04 -26.04 65.45
C LYS A 346 1.99 -27.14 65.76
#